data_60f14c6449cba832e52425809020e3b4
#
_entry.id   60f14c6449cba832e52425809020e3b4
#
_cell.length_a   1.000
_cell.length_b   1.000
_cell.length_c   1.000
_cell.angle_alpha   90.00
_cell.angle_beta   90.00
_cell.angle_gamma   90.00
#
_symmetry.space_group_name_H-M   'P 1'
#
loop_
_entity.id
_entity.type
_entity.pdbx_description
1 polymer ?
#
loop_
_entity_poly.entity_id
_entity_poly.type
_entity_poly.pdbx_seq_one_letter_code
_entity_poly.pdbx_strand_id
1 'polypeptide(L)'
;MTDAPAPQPAEPVTTPRQRQLAIALLLVGAVSAGMGQTIVFSVLPPLARDIGLSNFQVGLIFMISACGWVFCGPRWGRASDMRGRKVFILTGMIGFAISMTLFGATVELGLIGALSGLPLYLLMIAMRAIYGVLGSAGPPAAQAYIADRTSKQDRTAGIASFSAAFGFGAMLGPSFGAATSLLGPTAPFYAASALGAALTIAVYAFLPERTGPTKRQRSAKVRLSDPRLTPFFVFALAFGVINAIPIQTIAFYFIDRLGYSTAAAPGFVSIGLTASAISSLLAQLVVVQRLRLPPARLMRIAPGLMVAGHALIFLSDTLWPVVIGMMASGFGSGLAVPASVAASSLAVKPDEQGGAIGLANSAGAAGFIVSPVLGFALYAVAPQTPYMFTAGAAVFLLAYAWMSPRVGGAVPPSDDNVPEEAISGPAAAPYHRGR
;
A
#
# COMPACT_ATOMS: atom_id res chain seq x y z
N MET A 1 39.91 32.04 26.07
CA MET A 1 39.75 31.84 24.62
C MET A 1 38.78 30.71 24.42
N THR A 2 37.54 31.03 24.18
CA THR A 2 36.45 30.05 23.93
C THR A 2 36.49 29.72 22.45
N ASP A 3 36.85 28.48 22.14
CA ASP A 3 36.76 27.93 20.78
C ASP A 3 35.30 28.03 20.29
N ALA A 4 35.04 28.98 19.39
CA ALA A 4 33.80 29.00 18.65
C ALA A 4 33.77 27.81 17.71
N PRO A 5 32.69 26.99 17.68
CA PRO A 5 32.58 25.87 16.77
C PRO A 5 32.68 26.37 15.32
N ALA A 6 33.53 25.71 14.53
CA ALA A 6 33.74 26.03 13.12
C ALA A 6 32.39 26.12 12.39
N PRO A 7 32.18 27.10 11.50
CA PRO A 7 30.94 27.25 10.74
C PRO A 7 30.66 25.97 9.95
N GLN A 8 29.52 25.37 10.20
CA GLN A 8 29.06 24.20 9.43
C GLN A 8 28.95 24.63 7.96
N PRO A 9 29.44 23.82 7.00
CA PRO A 9 29.31 24.16 5.59
C PRO A 9 27.81 24.35 5.27
N ALA A 10 27.52 25.52 4.68
CA ALA A 10 26.16 25.89 4.28
C ALA A 10 25.57 24.77 3.42
N GLU A 11 24.42 24.20 3.86
CA GLU A 11 23.71 23.20 3.08
C GLU A 11 23.43 23.77 1.67
N PRO A 12 23.61 22.96 0.61
CA PRO A 12 23.27 23.42 -0.73
C PRO A 12 21.76 23.73 -0.76
N VAL A 13 21.44 25.01 -0.86
CA VAL A 13 20.07 25.51 -0.90
C VAL A 13 19.45 25.03 -2.22
N THR A 14 18.64 23.97 -2.17
CA THR A 14 17.89 23.51 -3.34
C THR A 14 16.89 24.59 -3.75
N THR A 15 16.95 25.02 -5.03
CA THR A 15 16.00 26.00 -5.54
C THR A 15 14.55 25.45 -5.45
N PRO A 16 13.54 26.30 -5.34
CA PRO A 16 12.14 25.87 -5.31
C PRO A 16 11.77 24.96 -6.50
N ARG A 17 12.32 25.24 -7.70
CA ARG A 17 12.13 24.40 -8.89
C ARG A 17 12.76 23.02 -8.77
N GLN A 18 13.98 22.92 -8.24
CA GLN A 18 14.63 21.62 -8.00
C GLN A 18 13.87 20.78 -6.98
N ARG A 19 13.33 21.42 -5.94
CA ARG A 19 12.49 20.74 -4.93
C ARG A 19 11.21 20.22 -5.55
N GLN A 20 10.49 21.01 -6.35
CA GLN A 20 9.27 20.59 -7.02
C GLN A 20 9.52 19.43 -7.99
N LEU A 21 10.58 19.52 -8.80
CA LEU A 21 10.98 18.45 -9.71
C LEU A 21 11.32 17.16 -8.96
N ALA A 22 12.07 17.24 -7.85
CA ALA A 22 12.41 16.08 -7.03
C ALA A 22 11.17 15.39 -6.48
N ILE A 23 10.21 16.14 -5.93
CA ILE A 23 8.94 15.60 -5.43
C ILE A 23 8.14 14.98 -6.57
N ALA A 24 8.00 15.65 -7.70
CA ALA A 24 7.27 15.13 -8.87
C ALA A 24 7.86 13.81 -9.37
N LEU A 25 9.21 13.70 -9.48
CA LEU A 25 9.87 12.44 -9.86
C LEU A 25 9.59 11.30 -8.88
N LEU A 26 9.57 11.58 -7.58
CA LEU A 26 9.26 10.57 -6.57
C LEU A 26 7.79 10.15 -6.61
N LEU A 27 6.85 11.07 -6.90
CA LEU A 27 5.45 10.75 -7.07
C LEU A 27 5.22 9.90 -8.33
N VAL A 28 5.85 10.24 -9.46
CA VAL A 28 5.78 9.42 -10.68
C VAL A 28 6.44 8.06 -10.46
N GLY A 29 7.54 7.99 -9.71
CA GLY A 29 8.15 6.74 -9.27
C GLY A 29 7.22 5.89 -8.41
N ALA A 30 6.45 6.51 -7.51
CA ALA A 30 5.44 5.83 -6.71
C ALA A 30 4.29 5.28 -7.58
N VAL A 31 3.83 6.04 -8.58
CA VAL A 31 2.84 5.58 -9.57
C VAL A 31 3.36 4.33 -10.29
N SER A 32 4.59 4.37 -10.81
CA SER A 32 5.21 3.23 -11.49
C SER A 32 5.33 1.99 -10.60
N ALA A 33 5.73 2.17 -9.34
CA ALA A 33 5.85 1.08 -8.38
C ALA A 33 4.49 0.45 -8.03
N GLY A 34 3.47 1.27 -7.79
CA GLY A 34 2.09 0.82 -7.55
C GLY A 34 1.53 0.07 -8.75
N MET A 35 1.72 0.60 -9.95
CA MET A 35 1.29 -0.02 -11.21
C MET A 35 1.95 -1.39 -11.41
N GLY A 36 3.28 -1.49 -11.25
CA GLY A 36 3.99 -2.74 -11.42
C GLY A 36 3.62 -3.81 -10.40
N GLN A 37 3.22 -3.43 -9.19
CA GLN A 37 2.74 -4.38 -8.20
C GLN A 37 1.41 -5.03 -8.60
N THR A 38 0.48 -4.27 -9.14
CA THR A 38 -0.88 -4.74 -9.47
C THR A 38 -0.96 -5.41 -10.85
N ILE A 39 -0.06 -5.09 -11.79
CA ILE A 39 0.11 -5.81 -13.05
C ILE A 39 0.26 -7.31 -12.80
N VAL A 40 1.08 -7.68 -11.81
CA VAL A 40 1.37 -9.09 -11.54
C VAL A 40 0.12 -9.84 -11.06
N PHE A 41 -0.77 -9.17 -10.30
CA PHE A 41 -2.03 -9.80 -9.86
C PHE A 41 -3.04 -10.04 -10.98
N SER A 42 -2.97 -9.26 -12.07
CA SER A 42 -3.90 -9.41 -13.20
C SER A 42 -3.34 -10.31 -14.31
N VAL A 43 -2.02 -10.27 -14.54
CA VAL A 43 -1.37 -10.92 -15.70
C VAL A 43 -0.78 -12.29 -15.34
N LEU A 44 -0.17 -12.43 -14.16
CA LEU A 44 0.48 -13.69 -13.80
C LEU A 44 -0.48 -14.88 -13.68
N PRO A 45 -1.69 -14.79 -13.06
CA PRO A 45 -2.54 -15.95 -12.85
C PRO A 45 -2.89 -16.73 -14.14
N PRO A 46 -3.34 -16.07 -15.24
CA PRO A 46 -3.59 -16.79 -16.49
C PRO A 46 -2.32 -17.40 -17.07
N LEU A 47 -1.20 -16.66 -17.11
CA LEU A 47 0.07 -17.18 -17.65
C LEU A 47 0.63 -18.35 -16.83
N ALA A 48 0.43 -18.30 -15.51
CA ALA A 48 0.87 -19.38 -14.63
C ALA A 48 0.19 -20.70 -14.94
N ARG A 49 -1.08 -20.68 -15.38
CA ARG A 49 -1.78 -21.88 -15.85
C ARG A 49 -1.23 -22.40 -17.15
N ASP A 50 -0.92 -21.52 -18.10
CA ASP A 50 -0.35 -21.89 -19.39
C ASP A 50 1.02 -22.56 -19.23
N ILE A 51 1.79 -22.21 -18.18
CA ILE A 51 3.08 -22.84 -17.85
C ILE A 51 2.99 -23.96 -16.81
N GLY A 52 1.76 -24.41 -16.47
CA GLY A 52 1.51 -25.57 -15.61
C GLY A 52 1.70 -25.33 -14.11
N LEU A 53 1.68 -24.09 -13.63
CA LEU A 53 1.75 -23.79 -12.20
C LEU A 53 0.36 -23.86 -11.54
N SER A 54 0.32 -24.40 -10.32
CA SER A 54 -0.89 -24.42 -9.51
C SER A 54 -1.19 -23.03 -8.95
N ASN A 55 -2.46 -22.78 -8.63
CA ASN A 55 -2.91 -21.53 -8.00
C ASN A 55 -2.14 -21.27 -6.69
N PHE A 56 -1.88 -22.31 -5.89
CA PHE A 56 -1.13 -22.23 -4.64
C PHE A 56 0.32 -21.78 -4.86
N GLN A 57 0.99 -22.28 -5.91
CA GLN A 57 2.34 -21.85 -6.27
C GLN A 57 2.39 -20.37 -6.63
N VAL A 58 1.39 -19.88 -7.37
CA VAL A 58 1.26 -18.43 -7.65
C VAL A 58 1.11 -17.62 -6.38
N GLY A 59 0.30 -18.12 -5.44
CA GLY A 59 0.16 -17.47 -4.12
C GLY A 59 1.47 -17.36 -3.35
N LEU A 60 2.28 -18.41 -3.36
CA LEU A 60 3.58 -18.40 -2.70
C LEU A 60 4.57 -17.40 -3.34
N ILE A 61 4.50 -17.20 -4.66
CA ILE A 61 5.27 -16.15 -5.35
C ILE A 61 4.89 -14.76 -4.81
N PHE A 62 3.59 -14.49 -4.59
CA PHE A 62 3.13 -13.24 -3.99
C PHE A 62 3.58 -13.09 -2.53
N MET A 63 3.47 -14.17 -1.75
CA MET A 63 3.87 -14.19 -0.34
C MET A 63 5.35 -13.85 -0.16
N ILE A 64 6.25 -14.40 -0.97
CA ILE A 64 7.70 -14.13 -0.89
C ILE A 64 7.99 -12.64 -1.04
N SER A 65 7.34 -11.96 -1.99
CA SER A 65 7.48 -10.51 -2.14
C SER A 65 6.98 -9.75 -0.91
N ALA A 66 5.81 -10.15 -0.38
CA ALA A 66 5.23 -9.52 0.82
C ALA A 66 6.14 -9.70 2.05
N CYS A 67 6.73 -10.89 2.23
CA CYS A 67 7.72 -11.15 3.28
C CYS A 67 8.93 -10.20 3.15
N GLY A 68 9.47 -10.05 1.94
CA GLY A 68 10.56 -9.10 1.69
C GLY A 68 10.19 -7.67 2.12
N TRP A 69 9.00 -7.20 1.77
CA TRP A 69 8.51 -5.87 2.15
C TRP A 69 8.37 -5.69 3.67
N VAL A 70 7.81 -6.66 4.35
CA VAL A 70 7.59 -6.59 5.81
C VAL A 70 8.90 -6.66 6.58
N PHE A 71 9.82 -7.56 6.19
CA PHE A 71 11.05 -7.79 6.94
C PHE A 71 12.20 -6.86 6.53
N CYS A 72 12.34 -6.54 5.24
CA CYS A 72 13.45 -5.71 4.76
C CYS A 72 13.14 -4.22 4.78
N GLY A 73 11.89 -3.81 4.52
CA GLY A 73 11.49 -2.41 4.46
C GLY A 73 11.91 -1.57 5.68
N PRO A 74 11.64 -1.99 6.94
CA PRO A 74 12.07 -1.26 8.12
C PRO A 74 13.60 -1.18 8.29
N ARG A 75 14.34 -2.19 7.80
CA ARG A 75 15.81 -2.18 7.82
C ARG A 75 16.36 -1.17 6.82
N TRP A 76 15.79 -1.14 5.61
CA TRP A 76 16.15 -0.16 4.58
C TRP A 76 15.82 1.27 5.00
N GLY A 77 14.66 1.50 5.62
CA GLY A 77 14.29 2.81 6.17
C GLY A 77 15.37 3.35 7.11
N ARG A 78 15.80 2.53 8.09
CA ARG A 78 16.88 2.91 9.02
C ARG A 78 18.23 3.10 8.34
N ALA A 79 18.58 2.23 7.40
CA ALA A 79 19.83 2.36 6.66
C ALA A 79 19.85 3.65 5.81
N SER A 80 18.71 4.05 5.25
CA SER A 80 18.58 5.28 4.48
C SER A 80 18.70 6.56 5.32
N ASP A 81 18.40 6.49 6.63
CA ASP A 81 18.64 7.58 7.58
C ASP A 81 20.15 7.85 7.77
N MET A 82 20.96 6.81 7.66
CA MET A 82 22.41 6.88 7.92
C MET A 82 23.26 7.11 6.68
N ARG A 83 22.88 6.54 5.53
CA ARG A 83 23.70 6.48 4.31
C ARG A 83 23.17 7.38 3.17
N GLY A 84 22.11 8.16 3.42
CA GLY A 84 21.49 9.03 2.42
C GLY A 84 20.26 8.36 1.76
N ARG A 85 19.29 9.19 1.39
CA ARG A 85 17.97 8.74 0.88
C ARG A 85 18.04 8.26 -0.58
N LYS A 86 18.80 8.98 -1.41
CA LYS A 86 18.86 8.76 -2.86
C LYS A 86 19.34 7.36 -3.21
N VAL A 87 20.35 6.85 -2.51
CA VAL A 87 20.89 5.50 -2.74
C VAL A 87 19.81 4.44 -2.57
N PHE A 88 18.99 4.52 -1.50
CA PHE A 88 17.96 3.52 -1.24
C PHE A 88 16.73 3.68 -2.15
N ILE A 89 16.40 4.90 -2.57
CA ILE A 89 15.40 5.14 -3.61
C ILE A 89 15.84 4.45 -4.91
N LEU A 90 17.06 4.68 -5.35
CA LEU A 90 17.62 4.04 -6.54
C LEU A 90 17.70 2.51 -6.41
N THR A 91 18.15 1.99 -5.25
CA THR A 91 18.18 0.56 -4.98
C THR A 91 16.78 -0.06 -5.16
N GLY A 92 15.74 0.59 -4.64
CA GLY A 92 14.37 0.13 -4.79
C GLY A 92 13.89 0.11 -6.24
N MET A 93 14.17 1.18 -6.99
CA MET A 93 13.76 1.32 -8.38
C MET A 93 14.53 0.36 -9.31
N ILE A 94 15.85 0.21 -9.11
CA ILE A 94 16.69 -0.75 -9.83
C ILE A 94 16.22 -2.18 -9.53
N GLY A 95 15.98 -2.50 -8.24
CA GLY A 95 15.47 -3.81 -7.84
C GLY A 95 14.12 -4.13 -8.47
N PHE A 96 13.23 -3.13 -8.60
CA PHE A 96 11.97 -3.27 -9.33
C PHE A 96 12.19 -3.58 -10.81
N ALA A 97 12.99 -2.78 -11.51
CA ALA A 97 13.23 -2.94 -12.94
C ALA A 97 13.90 -4.30 -13.26
N ILE A 98 14.94 -4.66 -12.51
CA ILE A 98 15.63 -5.95 -12.67
C ILE A 98 14.67 -7.11 -12.41
N SER A 99 13.91 -7.06 -11.31
CA SER A 99 12.97 -8.12 -10.98
C SER A 99 11.90 -8.29 -12.04
N MET A 100 11.33 -7.21 -12.58
CA MET A 100 10.31 -7.30 -13.63
C MET A 100 10.86 -7.88 -14.93
N THR A 101 12.05 -7.46 -15.36
CA THR A 101 12.70 -8.02 -16.54
C THR A 101 12.97 -9.52 -16.38
N LEU A 102 13.64 -9.91 -15.29
CA LEU A 102 14.02 -11.30 -15.06
C LEU A 102 12.80 -12.20 -14.81
N PHE A 103 11.77 -11.66 -14.16
CA PHE A 103 10.52 -12.37 -13.95
C PHE A 103 9.78 -12.60 -15.27
N GLY A 104 9.68 -11.57 -16.12
CA GLY A 104 9.11 -11.69 -17.47
C GLY A 104 9.87 -12.70 -18.32
N ALA A 105 11.21 -12.66 -18.33
CA ALA A 105 12.04 -13.62 -19.03
C ALA A 105 11.85 -15.07 -18.51
N THR A 106 11.70 -15.22 -17.19
CA THR A 106 11.44 -16.55 -16.60
C THR A 106 10.07 -17.10 -17.03
N VAL A 107 9.03 -16.25 -17.06
CA VAL A 107 7.71 -16.65 -17.57
C VAL A 107 7.81 -17.06 -19.05
N GLU A 108 8.56 -16.30 -19.85
CA GLU A 108 8.77 -16.58 -21.27
C GLU A 108 9.47 -17.93 -21.51
N LEU A 109 10.52 -18.24 -20.71
CA LEU A 109 11.15 -19.55 -20.73
C LEU A 109 10.17 -20.68 -20.43
N GLY A 110 9.20 -20.45 -19.56
CA GLY A 110 8.12 -21.39 -19.29
C GLY A 110 7.17 -21.55 -20.48
N LEU A 111 6.75 -20.45 -21.11
CA LEU A 111 5.81 -20.45 -22.23
C LEU A 111 6.38 -21.14 -23.48
N ILE A 112 7.65 -20.95 -23.76
CA ILE A 112 8.33 -21.64 -24.89
C ILE A 112 8.75 -23.08 -24.54
N GLY A 113 8.48 -23.54 -23.31
CA GLY A 113 8.82 -24.89 -22.86
C GLY A 113 10.33 -25.17 -22.62
N ALA A 114 11.17 -24.11 -22.62
CA ALA A 114 12.61 -24.26 -22.37
C ALA A 114 12.90 -24.58 -20.89
N LEU A 115 12.01 -24.20 -19.98
CA LEU A 115 12.09 -24.50 -18.55
C LEU A 115 10.70 -24.86 -18.03
N SER A 116 10.57 -25.90 -17.20
CA SER A 116 9.28 -26.35 -16.69
C SER A 116 9.38 -26.89 -15.25
N GLY A 117 8.23 -27.09 -14.60
CA GLY A 117 8.13 -27.71 -13.28
C GLY A 117 8.84 -26.96 -12.16
N LEU A 118 9.50 -27.72 -11.27
CA LEU A 118 10.12 -27.15 -10.06
C LEU A 118 11.24 -26.14 -10.35
N PRO A 119 12.17 -26.34 -11.31
CA PRO A 119 13.20 -25.36 -11.64
C PRO A 119 12.63 -24.01 -12.09
N LEU A 120 11.61 -24.02 -12.97
CA LEU A 120 10.90 -22.81 -13.40
C LEU A 120 10.30 -22.08 -12.19
N TYR A 121 9.59 -22.81 -11.35
CA TYR A 121 8.93 -22.27 -10.16
C TYR A 121 9.92 -21.63 -9.18
N LEU A 122 11.03 -22.31 -8.87
CA LEU A 122 12.06 -21.76 -7.98
C LEU A 122 12.74 -20.53 -8.56
N LEU A 123 12.94 -20.48 -9.87
CA LEU A 123 13.49 -19.31 -10.54
C LEU A 123 12.51 -18.12 -10.46
N MET A 124 11.21 -18.35 -10.68
CA MET A 124 10.18 -17.30 -10.51
C MET A 124 10.16 -16.75 -9.09
N ILE A 125 10.22 -17.61 -8.06
CA ILE A 125 10.34 -17.20 -6.66
C ILE A 125 11.59 -16.34 -6.46
N ALA A 126 12.74 -16.77 -6.96
CA ALA A 126 14.00 -16.06 -6.79
C ALA A 126 13.95 -14.65 -7.44
N MET A 127 13.43 -14.57 -8.67
CA MET A 127 13.29 -13.29 -9.38
C MET A 127 12.30 -12.36 -8.66
N ARG A 128 11.25 -12.91 -8.10
CA ARG A 128 10.27 -12.12 -7.33
C ARG A 128 10.77 -11.72 -5.96
N ALA A 129 11.62 -12.52 -5.33
CA ALA A 129 12.29 -12.18 -4.08
C ALA A 129 13.21 -10.95 -4.23
N ILE A 130 13.84 -10.76 -5.40
CA ILE A 130 14.61 -9.54 -5.71
C ILE A 130 13.75 -8.29 -5.50
N TYR A 131 12.53 -8.27 -6.01
CA TYR A 131 11.60 -7.16 -5.78
C TYR A 131 11.21 -7.02 -4.31
N GLY A 132 10.91 -8.12 -3.64
CA GLY A 132 10.58 -8.11 -2.21
C GLY A 132 11.68 -7.49 -1.36
N VAL A 133 12.94 -7.88 -1.62
CA VAL A 133 14.10 -7.42 -0.85
C VAL A 133 14.54 -6.02 -1.28
N LEU A 134 14.88 -5.82 -2.54
CA LEU A 134 15.43 -4.55 -3.01
C LEU A 134 14.35 -3.49 -3.23
N GLY A 135 13.21 -3.87 -3.83
CA GLY A 135 12.09 -2.96 -4.09
C GLY A 135 11.54 -2.31 -2.83
N SER A 136 11.56 -3.03 -1.71
CA SER A 136 11.12 -2.51 -0.42
C SER A 136 11.98 -1.38 0.17
N ALA A 137 13.15 -1.09 -0.44
CA ALA A 137 14.01 0.03 -0.03
C ALA A 137 13.48 1.40 -0.48
N GLY A 138 12.82 1.45 -1.65
CA GLY A 138 12.40 2.70 -2.28
C GLY A 138 11.37 3.52 -1.47
N PRO A 139 10.18 2.96 -1.15
CA PRO A 139 9.11 3.72 -0.54
C PRO A 139 9.44 4.38 0.80
N PRO A 140 10.05 3.70 1.80
CA PRO A 140 10.40 4.37 3.05
C PRO A 140 11.44 5.46 2.85
N ALA A 141 12.40 5.26 1.95
CA ALA A 141 13.41 6.26 1.64
C ALA A 141 12.82 7.47 0.90
N ALA A 142 11.88 7.24 -0.04
CA ALA A 142 11.21 8.31 -0.78
C ALA A 142 10.28 9.14 0.11
N GLN A 143 9.50 8.50 0.97
CA GLN A 143 8.65 9.21 1.94
C GLN A 143 9.48 10.04 2.91
N ALA A 144 10.60 9.49 3.38
CA ALA A 144 11.52 10.22 4.24
C ALA A 144 12.20 11.38 3.50
N TYR A 145 12.58 11.20 2.22
CA TYR A 145 13.12 12.28 1.39
C TYR A 145 12.14 13.44 1.23
N ILE A 146 10.86 13.14 0.99
CA ILE A 146 9.80 14.15 0.91
C ILE A 146 9.64 14.85 2.26
N ALA A 147 9.59 14.08 3.36
CA ALA A 147 9.46 14.61 4.72
C ALA A 147 10.62 15.54 5.12
N ASP A 148 11.84 15.23 4.68
CA ASP A 148 13.05 16.04 4.97
C ASP A 148 13.06 17.38 4.20
N ARG A 149 12.25 17.51 3.13
CA ARG A 149 12.18 18.70 2.26
C ARG A 149 10.85 19.46 2.32
N THR A 150 9.93 19.03 3.18
CA THR A 150 8.66 19.71 3.44
C THR A 150 8.70 20.40 4.81
N SER A 151 7.98 21.51 4.97
CA SER A 151 7.81 22.16 6.27
C SER A 151 7.14 21.20 7.26
N LYS A 152 7.23 21.46 8.56
CA LYS A 152 6.54 20.63 9.57
C LYS A 152 5.02 20.57 9.31
N GLN A 153 4.44 21.69 8.82
CA GLN A 153 3.02 21.78 8.48
C GLN A 153 2.64 20.97 7.24
N ASP A 154 3.50 20.95 6.20
CA ASP A 154 3.24 20.28 4.93
C ASP A 154 3.72 18.81 4.89
N ARG A 155 4.46 18.37 5.91
CA ARG A 155 5.08 17.03 5.93
C ARG A 155 4.05 15.92 5.78
N THR A 156 2.95 15.99 6.52
CA THR A 156 1.87 15.00 6.46
C THR A 156 1.24 14.97 5.07
N ALA A 157 1.00 16.14 4.48
CA ALA A 157 0.45 16.25 3.12
C ALA A 157 1.43 15.67 2.07
N GLY A 158 2.73 15.90 2.21
CA GLY A 158 3.75 15.35 1.32
C GLY A 158 3.82 13.82 1.36
N ILE A 159 3.80 13.22 2.55
CA ILE A 159 3.77 11.75 2.71
C ILE A 159 2.45 11.17 2.17
N ALA A 160 1.33 11.84 2.43
CA ALA A 160 0.02 11.43 1.92
C ALA A 160 -0.02 11.47 0.38
N SER A 161 0.60 12.48 -0.24
CA SER A 161 0.72 12.57 -1.70
C SER A 161 1.48 11.40 -2.31
N PHE A 162 2.56 10.92 -1.64
CA PHE A 162 3.28 9.73 -2.09
C PHE A 162 2.40 8.48 -2.03
N SER A 163 1.67 8.29 -0.95
CA SER A 163 0.74 7.15 -0.79
C SER A 163 -0.41 7.20 -1.79
N ALA A 164 -0.94 8.40 -2.07
CA ALA A 164 -1.97 8.62 -3.09
C ALA A 164 -1.43 8.32 -4.50
N ALA A 165 -0.21 8.74 -4.82
CA ALA A 165 0.44 8.44 -6.09
C ALA A 165 0.66 6.93 -6.28
N PHE A 166 1.11 6.22 -5.24
CA PHE A 166 1.24 4.76 -5.26
C PHE A 166 -0.12 4.09 -5.50
N GLY A 167 -1.17 4.52 -4.79
CA GLY A 167 -2.53 4.02 -4.96
C GLY A 167 -3.08 4.29 -6.36
N PHE A 168 -2.81 5.47 -6.93
CA PHE A 168 -3.17 5.80 -8.30
C PHE A 168 -2.45 4.89 -9.31
N GLY A 169 -1.17 4.61 -9.09
CA GLY A 169 -0.44 3.63 -9.89
C GLY A 169 -1.04 2.23 -9.79
N ALA A 170 -1.36 1.78 -8.58
CA ALA A 170 -2.01 0.50 -8.37
C ALA A 170 -3.37 0.38 -9.10
N MET A 171 -4.08 1.50 -9.23
CA MET A 171 -5.31 1.59 -10.03
C MET A 171 -5.05 1.40 -11.53
N LEU A 172 -3.99 2.02 -12.06
CA LEU A 172 -3.67 1.96 -13.48
C LEU A 172 -3.04 0.63 -13.90
N GLY A 173 -2.44 -0.11 -12.96
CA GLY A 173 -1.67 -1.32 -13.26
C GLY A 173 -2.42 -2.38 -14.06
N PRO A 174 -3.61 -2.83 -13.67
CA PRO A 174 -4.35 -3.84 -14.41
C PRO A 174 -4.68 -3.41 -15.85
N SER A 175 -5.10 -2.16 -16.05
CA SER A 175 -5.39 -1.62 -17.39
C SER A 175 -4.14 -1.49 -18.24
N PHE A 176 -3.02 -1.04 -17.67
CA PHE A 176 -1.73 -1.00 -18.35
C PHE A 176 -1.25 -2.41 -18.69
N GLY A 177 -1.42 -3.37 -17.78
CA GLY A 177 -1.11 -4.77 -18.00
C GLY A 177 -1.93 -5.35 -19.17
N ALA A 178 -3.25 -5.12 -19.17
CA ALA A 178 -4.12 -5.59 -20.25
C ALA A 178 -3.76 -4.95 -21.60
N ALA A 179 -3.51 -3.63 -21.62
CA ALA A 179 -3.13 -2.93 -22.86
C ALA A 179 -1.78 -3.40 -23.41
N THR A 180 -0.79 -3.62 -22.56
CA THR A 180 0.53 -4.09 -22.98
C THR A 180 0.54 -5.58 -23.33
N SER A 181 -0.38 -6.39 -22.80
CA SER A 181 -0.56 -7.79 -23.18
C SER A 181 -0.94 -7.97 -24.66
N LEU A 182 -1.48 -6.94 -25.31
CA LEU A 182 -1.73 -6.94 -26.77
C LEU A 182 -0.44 -7.03 -27.59
N LEU A 183 0.71 -6.66 -27.03
CA LEU A 183 2.04 -6.77 -27.65
C LEU A 183 2.69 -8.13 -27.42
N GLY A 184 2.10 -8.94 -26.53
CA GLY A 184 2.57 -10.27 -26.15
C GLY A 184 2.29 -10.58 -24.69
N PRO A 185 2.22 -11.88 -24.32
CA PRO A 185 1.82 -12.28 -22.97
C PRO A 185 2.77 -11.81 -21.88
N THR A 186 4.07 -11.67 -22.13
CA THR A 186 5.10 -11.21 -21.20
C THR A 186 5.40 -9.72 -21.31
N ALA A 187 4.89 -9.04 -22.34
CA ALA A 187 5.13 -7.61 -22.60
C ALA A 187 4.78 -6.69 -21.40
N PRO A 188 3.75 -6.95 -20.58
CA PRO A 188 3.48 -6.14 -19.39
C PRO A 188 4.65 -6.05 -18.41
N PHE A 189 5.39 -7.11 -18.21
CA PHE A 189 6.54 -7.14 -17.30
C PHE A 189 7.70 -6.29 -17.86
N TYR A 190 7.98 -6.40 -19.14
CA TYR A 190 9.03 -5.62 -19.81
C TYR A 190 8.66 -4.14 -19.90
N ALA A 191 7.40 -3.82 -20.19
CA ALA A 191 6.92 -2.43 -20.24
C ALA A 191 7.00 -1.76 -18.87
N ALA A 192 6.60 -2.45 -17.79
CA ALA A 192 6.75 -1.96 -16.43
C ALA A 192 8.22 -1.78 -16.04
N SER A 193 9.08 -2.71 -16.44
CA SER A 193 10.53 -2.63 -16.23
C SER A 193 11.14 -1.43 -16.97
N ALA A 194 10.82 -1.24 -18.23
CA ALA A 194 11.33 -0.13 -19.04
C ALA A 194 10.94 1.23 -18.45
N LEU A 195 9.67 1.37 -18.01
CA LEU A 195 9.20 2.56 -17.30
C LEU A 195 9.97 2.77 -15.99
N GLY A 196 10.16 1.72 -15.20
CA GLY A 196 10.92 1.77 -13.95
C GLY A 196 12.38 2.15 -14.19
N ALA A 197 13.02 1.60 -15.23
CA ALA A 197 14.40 1.93 -15.61
C ALA A 197 14.53 3.39 -16.07
N ALA A 198 13.62 3.87 -16.92
CA ALA A 198 13.61 5.27 -17.36
C ALA A 198 13.46 6.24 -16.19
N LEU A 199 12.55 5.94 -15.25
CA LEU A 199 12.38 6.73 -14.04
C LEU A 199 13.60 6.63 -13.11
N THR A 200 14.28 5.49 -13.05
CA THR A 200 15.53 5.33 -12.30
C THR A 200 16.62 6.25 -12.84
N ILE A 201 16.77 6.32 -14.15
CA ILE A 201 17.73 7.25 -14.80
C ILE A 201 17.35 8.69 -14.49
N ALA A 202 16.07 9.07 -14.58
CA ALA A 202 15.60 10.40 -14.25
C ALA A 202 15.86 10.76 -12.78
N VAL A 203 15.59 9.86 -11.84
CA VAL A 203 15.88 10.06 -10.41
C VAL A 203 17.38 10.15 -10.17
N TYR A 204 18.19 9.32 -10.83
CA TYR A 204 19.65 9.39 -10.73
C TYR A 204 20.19 10.76 -11.19
N ALA A 205 19.70 11.27 -12.32
CA ALA A 205 20.16 12.51 -12.91
C ALA A 205 19.66 13.76 -12.17
N PHE A 206 18.38 13.78 -11.77
CA PHE A 206 17.73 15.01 -11.32
C PHE A 206 17.38 15.06 -9.83
N LEU A 207 17.52 13.96 -9.07
CA LEU A 207 17.24 13.99 -7.63
C LEU A 207 18.48 14.51 -6.89
N PRO A 208 18.43 15.70 -6.24
CA PRO A 208 19.56 16.22 -5.49
C PRO A 208 19.85 15.33 -4.27
N GLU A 209 21.12 15.00 -4.05
CA GLU A 209 21.56 14.28 -2.86
C GLU A 209 21.80 15.24 -1.70
N ARG A 210 21.34 14.87 -0.51
CA ARG A 210 21.69 15.55 0.72
C ARG A 210 22.80 14.76 1.39
N THR A 211 24.00 15.34 1.40
CA THR A 211 25.15 14.78 2.11
C THR A 211 25.05 15.14 3.59
N GLY A 212 24.76 14.16 4.42
CA GLY A 212 24.86 14.29 5.88
C GLY A 212 23.80 13.48 6.63
N PRO A 213 24.19 12.84 7.74
CA PRO A 213 23.22 12.15 8.60
C PRO A 213 22.31 13.18 9.26
N THR A 214 21.01 13.09 8.99
CA THR A 214 20.03 13.92 9.68
C THR A 214 19.95 13.41 11.13
N LYS A 215 20.35 14.24 12.12
CA LYS A 215 20.04 13.98 13.54
C LYS A 215 18.52 13.97 13.71
N ARG A 216 17.90 12.82 13.48
CA ARG A 216 16.47 12.63 13.72
C ARG A 216 16.27 12.51 15.22
N GLN A 217 15.46 13.36 15.81
CA GLN A 217 14.89 13.08 17.12
C GLN A 217 14.31 11.67 17.07
N ARG A 218 14.79 10.79 17.96
CA ARG A 218 14.26 9.42 18.08
C ARG A 218 12.76 9.54 18.35
N SER A 219 11.93 9.21 17.36
CA SER A 219 10.51 8.99 17.59
C SER A 219 10.36 7.97 18.72
N ALA A 220 9.50 8.24 19.67
CA ALA A 220 9.27 7.33 20.79
C ALA A 220 8.91 5.94 20.23
N LYS A 221 9.47 4.89 20.84
CA LYS A 221 9.27 3.52 20.37
C LYS A 221 7.88 3.05 20.77
N VAL A 222 6.98 3.02 19.79
CA VAL A 222 5.67 2.37 19.94
C VAL A 222 5.83 0.85 19.83
N ARG A 223 5.21 0.10 20.75
CA ARG A 223 5.22 -1.37 20.74
C ARG A 223 3.95 -1.92 20.08
N LEU A 224 4.07 -3.05 19.39
CA LEU A 224 2.91 -3.74 18.78
C LEU A 224 1.86 -4.16 19.84
N SER A 225 2.31 -4.41 21.06
CA SER A 225 1.47 -4.81 22.20
C SER A 225 0.93 -3.61 23.01
N ASP A 226 1.01 -2.38 22.49
CA ASP A 226 0.46 -1.20 23.18
C ASP A 226 -1.08 -1.31 23.23
N PRO A 227 -1.68 -1.38 24.44
CA PRO A 227 -3.13 -1.53 24.58
C PRO A 227 -3.95 -0.42 23.90
N ARG A 228 -3.36 0.78 23.74
CA ARG A 228 -4.00 1.93 23.06
C ARG A 228 -4.18 1.66 21.57
N LEU A 229 -3.25 0.90 20.95
CA LEU A 229 -3.15 0.68 19.51
C LEU A 229 -3.60 -0.69 19.06
N THR A 230 -3.56 -1.69 19.94
CA THR A 230 -3.95 -3.09 19.64
C THR A 230 -5.30 -3.18 18.90
N PRO A 231 -6.38 -2.47 19.29
CA PRO A 231 -7.65 -2.56 18.59
C PRO A 231 -7.59 -2.12 17.12
N PHE A 232 -6.78 -1.11 16.83
CA PHE A 232 -6.61 -0.61 15.45
C PHE A 232 -5.71 -1.54 14.63
N PHE A 233 -4.72 -2.16 15.25
CA PHE A 233 -3.85 -3.15 14.58
C PHE A 233 -4.62 -4.43 14.26
N VAL A 234 -5.47 -4.91 15.16
CA VAL A 234 -6.37 -6.04 14.90
C VAL A 234 -7.29 -5.72 13.73
N PHE A 235 -7.89 -4.54 13.73
CA PHE A 235 -8.73 -4.08 12.60
C PHE A 235 -7.93 -4.03 11.29
N ALA A 236 -6.73 -3.42 11.29
CA ALA A 236 -5.91 -3.28 10.10
C ALA A 236 -5.43 -4.63 9.55
N LEU A 237 -5.03 -5.57 10.42
CA LEU A 237 -4.63 -6.92 10.01
C LEU A 237 -5.81 -7.71 9.41
N ALA A 238 -6.95 -7.74 10.11
CA ALA A 238 -8.15 -8.42 9.63
C ALA A 238 -8.62 -7.83 8.30
N PHE A 239 -8.68 -6.51 8.20
CA PHE A 239 -8.95 -5.82 6.96
C PHE A 239 -7.95 -6.20 5.85
N GLY A 240 -6.65 -6.24 6.17
CA GLY A 240 -5.60 -6.61 5.23
C GLY A 240 -5.82 -8.01 4.64
N VAL A 241 -6.18 -9.00 5.47
CA VAL A 241 -6.50 -10.37 5.01
C VAL A 241 -7.76 -10.36 4.13
N ILE A 242 -8.84 -9.71 4.60
CA ILE A 242 -10.12 -9.62 3.88
C ILE A 242 -9.94 -8.98 2.49
N ASN A 243 -9.09 -7.97 2.39
CA ASN A 243 -8.83 -7.26 1.14
C ASN A 243 -7.87 -8.02 0.21
N ALA A 244 -6.85 -8.70 0.76
CA ALA A 244 -5.80 -9.31 -0.04
C ALA A 244 -6.25 -10.63 -0.71
N ILE A 245 -7.11 -11.43 -0.05
CA ILE A 245 -7.59 -12.70 -0.59
C ILE A 245 -8.31 -12.49 -1.94
N PRO A 246 -9.34 -11.63 -2.07
CA PRO A 246 -10.00 -11.39 -3.34
C PRO A 246 -9.06 -10.88 -4.44
N ILE A 247 -8.18 -9.94 -4.12
CA ILE A 247 -7.23 -9.38 -5.10
C ILE A 247 -6.36 -10.48 -5.71
N GLN A 248 -5.96 -11.48 -4.93
CA GLN A 248 -5.08 -12.56 -5.40
C GLN A 248 -5.83 -13.69 -6.10
N THR A 249 -7.11 -13.90 -5.81
CA THR A 249 -7.90 -15.02 -6.33
C THR A 249 -8.82 -14.64 -7.48
N ILE A 250 -9.11 -13.33 -7.68
CA ILE A 250 -10.12 -12.87 -8.64
C ILE A 250 -9.80 -13.26 -10.09
N ALA A 251 -8.53 -13.24 -10.48
CA ALA A 251 -8.15 -13.61 -11.85
C ALA A 251 -8.44 -15.09 -12.16
N PHE A 252 -8.22 -15.95 -11.18
CA PHE A 252 -8.59 -17.37 -11.30
C PHE A 252 -10.12 -17.55 -11.30
N TYR A 253 -10.85 -16.76 -10.51
CA TYR A 253 -12.31 -16.77 -10.47
C TYR A 253 -12.94 -16.45 -11.83
N PHE A 254 -12.36 -15.48 -12.57
CA PHE A 254 -12.79 -15.14 -13.91
C PHE A 254 -12.60 -16.31 -14.90
N ILE A 255 -11.54 -17.09 -14.72
CA ILE A 255 -11.27 -18.27 -15.56
C ILE A 255 -12.19 -19.44 -15.15
N ASP A 256 -12.20 -19.82 -13.86
CA ASP A 256 -12.80 -21.06 -13.40
C ASP A 256 -14.32 -20.99 -13.21
N ARG A 257 -14.83 -19.83 -12.78
CA ARG A 257 -16.25 -19.64 -12.50
C ARG A 257 -17.00 -18.93 -13.62
N LEU A 258 -16.38 -17.91 -14.20
CA LEU A 258 -17.00 -17.14 -15.29
C LEU A 258 -16.69 -17.72 -16.68
N GLY A 259 -15.77 -18.68 -16.79
CA GLY A 259 -15.47 -19.41 -18.02
C GLY A 259 -14.67 -18.64 -19.07
N TYR A 260 -14.00 -17.54 -18.67
CA TYR A 260 -13.14 -16.82 -19.61
C TYR A 260 -11.85 -17.59 -19.91
N SER A 261 -11.39 -17.53 -21.16
CA SER A 261 -10.09 -18.10 -21.55
C SER A 261 -8.93 -17.37 -20.87
N THR A 262 -7.79 -18.05 -20.69
CA THR A 262 -6.56 -17.47 -20.13
C THR A 262 -6.11 -16.23 -20.91
N ALA A 263 -6.29 -16.21 -22.22
CA ALA A 263 -5.96 -15.08 -23.08
C ALA A 263 -6.89 -13.86 -22.88
N ALA A 264 -8.19 -14.07 -22.62
CA ALA A 264 -9.17 -13.01 -22.43
C ALA A 264 -9.26 -12.51 -20.97
N ALA A 265 -8.95 -13.36 -20.00
CA ALA A 265 -9.09 -13.07 -18.58
C ALA A 265 -8.39 -11.77 -18.12
N PRO A 266 -7.14 -11.43 -18.55
CA PRO A 266 -6.50 -10.21 -18.14
C PRO A 266 -7.31 -8.95 -18.46
N GLY A 267 -7.99 -8.92 -19.63
CA GLY A 267 -8.86 -7.81 -20.03
C GLY A 267 -10.05 -7.63 -19.09
N PHE A 268 -10.78 -8.71 -18.81
CA PHE A 268 -11.95 -8.66 -17.92
C PHE A 268 -11.59 -8.42 -16.46
N VAL A 269 -10.52 -9.03 -15.97
CA VAL A 269 -9.97 -8.78 -14.62
C VAL A 269 -9.58 -7.31 -14.47
N SER A 270 -8.99 -6.70 -15.50
CA SER A 270 -8.60 -5.30 -15.47
C SER A 270 -9.81 -4.36 -15.34
N ILE A 271 -10.95 -4.70 -15.96
CA ILE A 271 -12.19 -3.94 -15.79
C ILE A 271 -12.61 -3.90 -14.31
N GLY A 272 -12.67 -5.10 -13.68
CA GLY A 272 -13.07 -5.22 -12.27
C GLY A 272 -12.11 -4.52 -11.30
N LEU A 273 -10.80 -4.76 -11.46
CA LEU A 273 -9.79 -4.14 -10.58
C LEU A 273 -9.71 -2.63 -10.76
N THR A 274 -9.83 -2.12 -12.00
CA THR A 274 -9.85 -0.67 -12.26
C THR A 274 -11.12 -0.03 -11.71
N ALA A 275 -12.28 -0.64 -11.91
CA ALA A 275 -13.55 -0.18 -11.35
C ALA A 275 -13.50 -0.14 -9.81
N SER A 276 -12.95 -1.18 -9.16
CA SER A 276 -12.72 -1.23 -7.73
C SER A 276 -11.81 -0.09 -7.25
N ALA A 277 -10.72 0.17 -7.97
CA ALA A 277 -9.76 1.20 -7.62
C ALA A 277 -10.32 2.62 -7.81
N ILE A 278 -11.10 2.87 -8.88
CA ILE A 278 -11.83 4.13 -9.08
C ILE A 278 -12.83 4.33 -7.93
N SER A 279 -13.56 3.29 -7.55
CA SER A 279 -14.52 3.32 -6.45
C SER A 279 -13.83 3.64 -5.12
N SER A 280 -12.66 3.06 -4.86
CA SER A 280 -11.83 3.37 -3.69
C SER A 280 -11.36 4.83 -3.68
N LEU A 281 -10.93 5.36 -4.82
CA LEU A 281 -10.54 6.76 -4.96
C LEU A 281 -11.73 7.70 -4.72
N LEU A 282 -12.89 7.40 -5.28
CA LEU A 282 -14.12 8.17 -5.03
C LEU A 282 -14.50 8.18 -3.55
N ALA A 283 -14.39 7.05 -2.86
CA ALA A 283 -14.60 6.96 -1.41
C ALA A 283 -13.65 7.91 -0.64
N GLN A 284 -12.37 7.95 -1.01
CA GLN A 284 -11.38 8.82 -0.37
C GLN A 284 -11.65 10.30 -0.67
N LEU A 285 -11.93 10.66 -1.93
CA LEU A 285 -12.15 12.05 -2.32
C LEU A 285 -13.46 12.61 -1.78
N VAL A 286 -14.54 11.83 -1.87
CA VAL A 286 -15.89 12.30 -1.49
C VAL A 286 -16.12 12.12 0.01
N VAL A 287 -15.95 10.92 0.54
CA VAL A 287 -16.35 10.63 1.92
C VAL A 287 -15.28 11.08 2.93
N VAL A 288 -14.01 10.76 2.66
CA VAL A 288 -12.93 11.09 3.61
C VAL A 288 -12.57 12.56 3.54
N GLN A 289 -12.34 13.11 2.34
CA GLN A 289 -11.83 14.49 2.21
C GLN A 289 -12.94 15.54 2.23
N ARG A 290 -14.07 15.32 1.53
CA ARG A 290 -15.14 16.31 1.42
C ARG A 290 -16.15 16.24 2.55
N LEU A 291 -16.66 15.04 2.88
CA LEU A 291 -17.61 14.86 3.98
C LEU A 291 -16.94 14.83 5.35
N ARG A 292 -15.63 14.57 5.41
CA ARG A 292 -14.80 14.59 6.63
C ARG A 292 -15.38 13.78 7.78
N LEU A 293 -15.95 12.62 7.47
CA LEU A 293 -16.52 11.75 8.50
C LEU A 293 -15.42 11.28 9.47
N PRO A 294 -15.73 11.20 10.78
CA PRO A 294 -14.74 10.76 11.76
C PRO A 294 -14.27 9.32 11.49
N PRO A 295 -13.00 8.98 11.75
CA PRO A 295 -12.41 7.68 11.48
C PRO A 295 -13.24 6.51 12.01
N ALA A 296 -13.82 6.64 13.20
CA ALA A 296 -14.68 5.64 13.82
C ALA A 296 -15.93 5.30 12.97
N ARG A 297 -16.57 6.30 12.36
CA ARG A 297 -17.72 6.04 11.46
C ARG A 297 -17.28 5.32 10.19
N LEU A 298 -16.13 5.71 9.63
CA LEU A 298 -15.58 5.08 8.44
C LEU A 298 -15.23 3.60 8.70
N MET A 299 -14.62 3.31 9.86
CA MET A 299 -14.29 1.93 10.28
C MET A 299 -15.54 1.06 10.51
N ARG A 300 -16.70 1.66 10.79
CA ARG A 300 -17.98 0.94 10.89
C ARG A 300 -18.65 0.72 9.54
N ILE A 301 -18.57 1.69 8.63
CA ILE A 301 -19.21 1.61 7.30
C ILE A 301 -18.44 0.66 6.37
N ALA A 302 -17.12 0.75 6.39
CA ALA A 302 -16.26 0.04 5.45
C ALA A 302 -16.46 -1.48 5.43
N PRO A 303 -16.48 -2.20 6.58
CA PRO A 303 -16.71 -3.64 6.57
C PRO A 303 -18.09 -4.03 6.02
N GLY A 304 -19.14 -3.21 6.25
CA GLY A 304 -20.48 -3.46 5.71
C GLY A 304 -20.50 -3.45 4.18
N LEU A 305 -19.78 -2.53 3.56
CA LEU A 305 -19.59 -2.48 2.10
C LEU A 305 -18.81 -3.70 1.58
N MET A 306 -17.81 -4.16 2.34
CA MET A 306 -17.07 -5.37 1.98
C MET A 306 -17.92 -6.64 2.11
N VAL A 307 -18.79 -6.72 3.12
CA VAL A 307 -19.78 -7.81 3.23
C VAL A 307 -20.65 -7.84 1.96
N ALA A 308 -21.26 -6.71 1.61
CA ALA A 308 -22.11 -6.62 0.42
C ALA A 308 -21.35 -6.96 -0.86
N GLY A 309 -20.12 -6.42 -1.02
CA GLY A 309 -19.28 -6.65 -2.19
C GLY A 309 -18.87 -8.11 -2.35
N HIS A 310 -18.33 -8.73 -1.30
CA HIS A 310 -17.88 -10.12 -1.36
C HIS A 310 -19.05 -11.11 -1.42
N ALA A 311 -20.16 -10.84 -0.77
CA ALA A 311 -21.37 -11.64 -0.91
C ALA A 311 -21.92 -11.60 -2.35
N LEU A 312 -21.92 -10.43 -2.98
CA LEU A 312 -22.32 -10.29 -4.37
C LEU A 312 -21.40 -11.07 -5.32
N ILE A 313 -20.09 -11.03 -5.11
CA ILE A 313 -19.14 -11.84 -5.89
C ILE A 313 -19.40 -13.34 -5.67
N PHE A 314 -19.58 -13.76 -4.41
CA PHE A 314 -19.85 -15.16 -4.06
C PHE A 314 -21.09 -15.72 -4.77
N LEU A 315 -22.16 -14.92 -4.87
CA LEU A 315 -23.44 -15.32 -5.45
C LEU A 315 -23.50 -15.18 -6.98
N SER A 316 -22.43 -14.66 -7.63
CA SER A 316 -22.51 -14.27 -9.03
C SER A 316 -21.77 -15.23 -9.97
N ASP A 317 -22.38 -15.45 -11.14
CA ASP A 317 -21.86 -16.27 -12.23
C ASP A 317 -21.65 -15.45 -13.52
N THR A 318 -21.78 -14.14 -13.44
CA THR A 318 -21.66 -13.22 -14.59
C THR A 318 -20.80 -12.01 -14.27
N LEU A 319 -20.27 -11.36 -15.30
CA LEU A 319 -19.31 -10.28 -15.20
C LEU A 319 -19.78 -9.09 -14.34
N TRP A 320 -20.93 -8.52 -14.66
CA TRP A 320 -21.32 -7.24 -14.10
C TRP A 320 -21.61 -7.26 -12.61
N PRO A 321 -22.31 -8.27 -12.04
CA PRO A 321 -22.43 -8.36 -10.59
C PRO A 321 -21.09 -8.54 -9.88
N VAL A 322 -20.15 -9.29 -10.48
CA VAL A 322 -18.79 -9.42 -9.93
C VAL A 322 -18.09 -8.06 -9.91
N VAL A 323 -18.16 -7.29 -11.01
CA VAL A 323 -17.57 -5.94 -11.09
C VAL A 323 -18.22 -4.99 -10.05
N ILE A 324 -19.55 -5.04 -9.90
CA ILE A 324 -20.25 -4.24 -8.88
C ILE A 324 -19.81 -4.64 -7.47
N GLY A 325 -19.66 -5.94 -7.21
CA GLY A 325 -19.13 -6.45 -5.94
C GLY A 325 -17.71 -5.97 -5.66
N MET A 326 -16.85 -5.97 -6.68
CA MET A 326 -15.49 -5.41 -6.60
C MET A 326 -15.51 -3.90 -6.34
N MET A 327 -16.42 -3.15 -6.96
CA MET A 327 -16.59 -1.71 -6.69
C MET A 327 -17.03 -1.44 -5.25
N ALA A 328 -17.99 -2.22 -4.72
CA ALA A 328 -18.44 -2.09 -3.34
C ALA A 328 -17.30 -2.37 -2.34
N SER A 329 -16.52 -3.44 -2.58
CA SER A 329 -15.33 -3.78 -1.77
C SER A 329 -14.25 -2.71 -1.90
N GLY A 330 -14.03 -2.18 -3.10
CA GLY A 330 -13.10 -1.10 -3.36
C GLY A 330 -13.49 0.19 -2.63
N PHE A 331 -14.77 0.55 -2.64
CA PHE A 331 -15.28 1.69 -1.86
C PHE A 331 -15.03 1.50 -0.36
N GLY A 332 -15.34 0.31 0.17
CA GLY A 332 -15.05 -0.05 1.54
C GLY A 332 -13.55 0.07 1.88
N SER A 333 -12.67 -0.41 1.00
CA SER A 333 -11.21 -0.28 1.16
C SER A 333 -10.75 1.17 1.18
N GLY A 334 -11.31 2.01 0.32
CA GLY A 334 -11.05 3.46 0.27
C GLY A 334 -11.39 4.19 1.56
N LEU A 335 -12.33 3.66 2.35
CA LEU A 335 -12.68 4.19 3.67
C LEU A 335 -11.82 3.58 4.79
N ALA A 336 -11.60 2.27 4.78
CA ALA A 336 -10.98 1.53 5.89
C ALA A 336 -9.50 1.90 6.10
N VAL A 337 -8.72 1.98 5.00
CA VAL A 337 -7.28 2.24 5.08
C VAL A 337 -6.98 3.59 5.74
N PRO A 338 -7.46 4.74 5.22
CA PRO A 338 -7.18 6.03 5.84
C PRO A 338 -7.78 6.14 7.25
N ALA A 339 -8.94 5.51 7.48
CA ALA A 339 -9.59 5.56 8.79
C ALA A 339 -8.78 4.83 9.87
N SER A 340 -8.27 3.63 9.60
CA SER A 340 -7.47 2.86 10.57
C SER A 340 -6.15 3.56 10.89
N VAL A 341 -5.50 4.15 9.89
CA VAL A 341 -4.25 4.91 10.06
C VAL A 341 -4.50 6.19 10.87
N ALA A 342 -5.55 6.95 10.55
CA ALA A 342 -5.92 8.16 11.28
C ALA A 342 -6.30 7.85 12.74
N ALA A 343 -7.10 6.81 12.96
CA ALA A 343 -7.50 6.39 14.31
C ALA A 343 -6.30 5.96 15.16
N SER A 344 -5.35 5.21 14.57
CA SER A 344 -4.10 4.83 15.25
C SER A 344 -3.25 6.04 15.62
N SER A 345 -3.18 7.05 14.74
CA SER A 345 -2.44 8.29 14.99
C SER A 345 -3.06 9.13 16.11
N LEU A 346 -4.39 9.20 16.16
CA LEU A 346 -5.12 9.97 17.19
C LEU A 346 -5.09 9.31 18.58
N ALA A 347 -4.79 8.02 18.66
CA ALA A 347 -4.75 7.26 19.92
C ALA A 347 -3.45 7.42 20.71
N VAL A 348 -2.46 8.15 20.20
CA VAL A 348 -1.13 8.30 20.79
C VAL A 348 -0.66 9.76 20.79
N LYS A 349 0.39 10.04 21.55
CA LYS A 349 0.99 11.37 21.62
C LYS A 349 1.63 11.80 20.29
N PRO A 350 1.79 13.12 20.02
CA PRO A 350 2.33 13.63 18.76
C PRO A 350 3.71 13.07 18.37
N ASP A 351 4.57 12.78 19.34
CA ASP A 351 5.90 12.19 19.12
C ASP A 351 5.87 10.68 18.81
N GLU A 352 4.77 9.99 19.13
CA GLU A 352 4.52 8.57 18.88
C GLU A 352 3.77 8.32 17.54
N GLN A 353 3.12 9.33 16.94
CA GLN A 353 2.22 9.19 15.79
C GLN A 353 2.88 8.51 14.59
N GLY A 354 4.13 8.87 14.29
CA GLY A 354 4.86 8.22 13.19
C GLY A 354 5.05 6.73 13.38
N GLY A 355 5.29 6.29 14.62
CA GLY A 355 5.39 4.88 14.99
C GLY A 355 4.05 4.14 14.86
N ALA A 356 2.97 4.76 15.34
CA ALA A 356 1.62 4.20 15.27
C ALA A 356 1.14 4.02 13.82
N ILE A 357 1.34 5.04 12.97
CA ILE A 357 1.03 4.98 11.52
C ILE A 357 1.84 3.85 10.83
N GLY A 358 3.13 3.77 11.12
CA GLY A 358 4.00 2.73 10.57
C GLY A 358 3.55 1.32 10.94
N LEU A 359 3.18 1.11 12.21
CA LEU A 359 2.69 -0.18 12.68
C LEU A 359 1.31 -0.54 12.12
N ALA A 360 0.37 0.43 11.99
CA ALA A 360 -0.92 0.21 11.37
C ALA A 360 -0.79 -0.23 9.90
N ASN A 361 0.07 0.45 9.14
CA ASN A 361 0.37 0.07 7.75
C ASN A 361 1.02 -1.32 7.67
N SER A 362 1.94 -1.64 8.59
CA SER A 362 2.58 -2.97 8.64
C SER A 362 1.58 -4.06 8.98
N ALA A 363 0.64 -3.82 9.90
CA ALA A 363 -0.42 -4.76 10.24
C ALA A 363 -1.31 -5.05 9.02
N GLY A 364 -1.72 -4.02 8.28
CA GLY A 364 -2.48 -4.20 7.03
C GLY A 364 -1.69 -4.98 5.97
N ALA A 365 -0.41 -4.66 5.80
CA ALA A 365 0.46 -5.36 4.84
C ALA A 365 0.71 -6.84 5.21
N ALA A 366 0.70 -7.19 6.50
CA ALA A 366 0.85 -8.57 6.96
C ALA A 366 -0.30 -9.47 6.46
N GLY A 367 -1.47 -8.90 6.14
CA GLY A 367 -2.55 -9.60 5.47
C GLY A 367 -2.14 -10.25 4.15
N PHE A 368 -1.25 -9.60 3.39
CA PHE A 368 -0.71 -10.13 2.13
C PHE A 368 0.26 -11.32 2.31
N ILE A 369 0.77 -11.56 3.53
CA ILE A 369 1.56 -12.76 3.85
C ILE A 369 0.64 -13.95 4.14
N VAL A 370 -0.47 -13.71 4.86
CA VAL A 370 -1.41 -14.75 5.27
C VAL A 370 -2.35 -15.15 4.12
N SER A 371 -2.77 -14.16 3.32
CA SER A 371 -3.79 -14.33 2.29
C SER A 371 -3.47 -15.37 1.20
N PRO A 372 -2.25 -15.60 0.73
CA PRO A 372 -1.98 -16.64 -0.25
C PRO A 372 -2.26 -18.04 0.29
N VAL A 373 -1.79 -18.32 1.50
CA VAL A 373 -1.98 -19.65 2.10
C VAL A 373 -3.47 -19.90 2.36
N LEU A 374 -4.15 -18.96 3.02
CA LEU A 374 -5.56 -19.10 3.35
C LEU A 374 -6.45 -19.00 2.11
N GLY A 375 -6.21 -18.01 1.24
CA GLY A 375 -7.04 -17.75 0.06
C GLY A 375 -7.00 -18.91 -0.93
N PHE A 376 -5.82 -19.46 -1.22
CA PHE A 376 -5.73 -20.59 -2.16
C PHE A 376 -6.11 -21.94 -1.55
N ALA A 377 -5.96 -22.12 -0.22
CA ALA A 377 -6.53 -23.29 0.46
C ALA A 377 -8.08 -23.28 0.37
N LEU A 378 -8.70 -22.12 0.58
CA LEU A 378 -10.14 -21.95 0.40
C LEU A 378 -10.53 -22.13 -1.08
N TYR A 379 -9.76 -21.59 -2.00
CA TYR A 379 -10.00 -21.68 -3.44
C TYR A 379 -9.96 -23.12 -3.94
N ALA A 380 -9.11 -23.97 -3.34
CA ALA A 380 -9.02 -25.41 -3.67
C ALA A 380 -10.30 -26.19 -3.35
N VAL A 381 -11.15 -25.68 -2.43
CA VAL A 381 -12.45 -26.26 -2.12
C VAL A 381 -13.47 -25.90 -3.22
N ALA A 382 -13.58 -24.63 -3.56
CA ALA A 382 -14.35 -24.13 -4.69
C ALA A 382 -13.95 -22.69 -5.02
N PRO A 383 -14.06 -22.22 -6.30
CA PRO A 383 -13.67 -20.88 -6.71
C PRO A 383 -14.35 -19.75 -5.92
N GLN A 384 -15.56 -19.95 -5.43
CA GLN A 384 -16.33 -18.95 -4.67
C GLN A 384 -16.04 -18.95 -3.17
N THR A 385 -15.42 -19.99 -2.60
CA THR A 385 -15.20 -20.14 -1.15
C THR A 385 -14.36 -19.01 -0.54
N PRO A 386 -13.34 -18.45 -1.20
CA PRO A 386 -12.60 -17.28 -0.70
C PRO A 386 -13.50 -16.06 -0.43
N TYR A 387 -14.51 -15.84 -1.30
CA TYR A 387 -15.42 -14.70 -1.19
C TYR A 387 -16.47 -14.92 -0.10
N MET A 388 -16.94 -16.14 0.08
CA MET A 388 -17.78 -16.51 1.22
C MET A 388 -17.04 -16.27 2.55
N PHE A 389 -15.79 -16.76 2.63
CA PHE A 389 -14.97 -16.57 3.82
C PHE A 389 -14.72 -15.08 4.11
N THR A 390 -14.33 -14.28 3.10
CA THR A 390 -14.05 -12.85 3.29
C THR A 390 -15.32 -12.04 3.58
N ALA A 391 -16.48 -12.43 3.07
CA ALA A 391 -17.76 -11.85 3.46
C ALA A 391 -18.05 -12.14 4.95
N GLY A 392 -17.90 -13.40 5.39
CA GLY A 392 -18.06 -13.78 6.81
C GLY A 392 -17.05 -13.07 7.72
N ALA A 393 -15.78 -13.02 7.34
CA ALA A 393 -14.73 -12.29 8.08
C ALA A 393 -15.04 -10.78 8.15
N ALA A 394 -15.61 -10.20 7.10
CA ALA A 394 -16.05 -8.80 7.10
C ALA A 394 -17.25 -8.57 8.05
N VAL A 395 -18.16 -9.55 8.22
CA VAL A 395 -19.21 -9.49 9.25
C VAL A 395 -18.61 -9.46 10.66
N PHE A 396 -17.60 -10.30 10.93
CA PHE A 396 -16.89 -10.26 12.22
C PHE A 396 -16.16 -8.93 12.42
N LEU A 397 -15.55 -8.40 11.37
CA LEU A 397 -14.87 -7.09 11.45
C LEU A 397 -15.86 -5.95 11.67
N LEU A 398 -17.05 -6.04 11.07
CA LEU A 398 -18.17 -5.12 11.30
C LEU A 398 -18.62 -5.17 12.77
N ALA A 399 -18.89 -6.35 13.28
CA ALA A 399 -19.26 -6.55 14.69
C ALA A 399 -18.15 -6.02 15.63
N TYR A 400 -16.89 -6.34 15.35
CA TYR A 400 -15.74 -5.82 16.09
C TYR A 400 -15.69 -4.29 16.13
N ALA A 401 -15.91 -3.62 14.98
CA ALA A 401 -15.91 -2.16 14.89
C ALA A 401 -17.08 -1.51 15.67
N TRP A 402 -18.20 -2.21 15.85
CA TRP A 402 -19.31 -1.73 16.65
C TRP A 402 -19.16 -2.04 18.15
N MET A 403 -18.60 -3.20 18.50
CA MET A 403 -18.45 -3.65 19.88
C MET A 403 -17.22 -3.07 20.58
N SER A 404 -16.16 -2.73 19.83
CA SER A 404 -14.94 -2.15 20.41
C SER A 404 -15.15 -0.67 20.74
N PRO A 405 -15.13 -0.26 22.03
CA PRO A 405 -15.34 1.15 22.42
C PRO A 405 -14.31 2.08 21.78
N ARG A 406 -13.06 1.62 21.63
CA ARG A 406 -11.97 2.41 21.07
C ARG A 406 -12.06 2.58 19.55
N VAL A 407 -12.44 1.54 18.83
CA VAL A 407 -12.70 1.59 17.38
C VAL A 407 -13.99 2.37 17.11
N GLY A 408 -14.96 2.26 18.01
CA GLY A 408 -16.29 2.85 17.89
C GLY A 408 -16.41 4.34 18.19
N GLY A 409 -15.38 5.03 18.65
CA GLY A 409 -15.47 6.49 18.70
C GLY A 409 -15.14 7.21 19.98
N ALA A 410 -14.79 6.53 21.05
CA ALA A 410 -14.31 7.20 22.24
C ALA A 410 -12.80 7.00 22.39
N VAL A 411 -12.01 7.69 21.57
CA VAL A 411 -10.66 8.05 22.00
C VAL A 411 -10.83 9.37 22.75
N PRO A 412 -10.78 9.39 24.11
CA PRO A 412 -10.65 10.65 24.80
C PRO A 412 -9.38 11.32 24.26
N PRO A 413 -9.38 12.63 24.02
CA PRO A 413 -8.13 13.35 23.78
C PRO A 413 -7.20 12.96 24.93
N SER A 414 -5.95 12.57 24.63
CA SER A 414 -4.94 12.55 25.69
C SER A 414 -4.96 13.94 26.30
N ASP A 415 -4.93 14.07 27.63
CA ASP A 415 -5.01 15.35 28.33
C ASP A 415 -4.02 16.40 27.82
N ASP A 416 -2.98 15.99 27.10
CA ASP A 416 -1.98 16.82 26.42
C ASP A 416 -2.41 17.38 25.02
N ASN A 417 -3.58 17.01 24.48
CA ASN A 417 -4.08 17.47 23.17
C ASN A 417 -5.19 18.54 23.28
N VAL A 418 -5.43 19.07 24.45
CA VAL A 418 -6.28 20.26 24.62
C VAL A 418 -5.45 21.44 24.10
N PRO A 419 -5.87 22.14 23.02
CA PRO A 419 -5.17 23.35 22.59
C PRO A 419 -5.13 24.32 23.77
N GLU A 420 -3.97 24.89 24.07
CA GLU A 420 -3.79 25.90 25.13
C GLU A 420 -4.79 27.08 25.03
N GLU A 421 -5.32 27.34 23.84
CA GLU A 421 -6.38 28.31 23.58
C GLU A 421 -7.73 27.99 24.25
N ALA A 422 -7.99 26.73 24.62
CA ALA A 422 -9.22 26.36 25.34
C ALA A 422 -9.13 26.63 26.85
N ILE A 423 -7.94 26.87 27.38
CA ILE A 423 -7.68 27.14 28.81
C ILE A 423 -7.63 28.65 29.09
N SER A 424 -7.39 29.48 28.07
CA SER A 424 -7.46 30.93 28.17
C SER A 424 -8.88 31.44 27.90
N GLY A 425 -9.81 31.13 28.77
CA GLY A 425 -11.05 31.89 28.86
C GLY A 425 -10.71 33.40 29.10
N PRO A 426 -11.49 34.34 28.55
CA PRO A 426 -11.17 35.75 28.67
C PRO A 426 -11.03 36.11 30.14
N ALA A 427 -9.83 36.61 30.49
CA ALA A 427 -9.52 37.11 31.82
C ALA A 427 -10.62 38.11 32.22
N ALA A 428 -11.35 37.82 33.30
CA ALA A 428 -12.32 38.68 33.85
C ALA A 428 -11.68 40.05 34.15
N ALA A 429 -12.13 41.09 33.45
CA ALA A 429 -11.69 42.44 33.66
C ALA A 429 -11.93 42.84 35.13
N PRO A 430 -10.98 43.49 35.79
CA PRO A 430 -11.17 43.94 37.18
C PRO A 430 -12.26 44.99 37.25
N TYR A 431 -13.27 44.70 38.05
CA TYR A 431 -14.36 45.61 38.37
C TYR A 431 -13.79 46.81 39.19
N HIS A 432 -13.54 47.92 38.56
CA HIS A 432 -13.25 49.20 39.27
C HIS A 432 -14.53 49.69 39.93
N ARG A 433 -14.62 49.56 41.27
CA ARG A 433 -15.53 50.33 42.07
C ARG A 433 -14.99 51.77 42.13
N GLY A 434 -15.60 52.65 41.36
CA GLY A 434 -15.47 54.12 41.57
C GLY A 434 -16.37 54.58 42.65
N ARG A 435 -15.80 55.41 43.52
CA ARG A 435 -16.53 56.34 44.41
C ARG A 435 -17.04 57.54 43.60
#